data_0e9f46c0ef5e2e1746da0cf6e2241b22
#
_entry.id   0e9f46c0ef5e2e1746da0cf6e2241b22
#
_cell.length_a   1.000
_cell.length_b   1.000
_cell.length_c   1.000
_cell.angle_alpha   90.00
_cell.angle_beta   90.00
_cell.angle_gamma   90.00
#
_symmetry.space_group_name_H-M   'P 1'
#
loop_
_entity.id
_entity.type
_entity.pdbx_description
1 polymer ?
#
loop_
_entity_poly.entity_id
_entity_poly.type
_entity_poly.pdbx_seq_one_letter_code
_entity_poly.pdbx_strand_id
1 'polypeptide(L)'
;MSRGSIILLLLIFLTIAIARCTSRDGQDREDQAVTTQPGSEEKYQSAGDEGLGAAVAIVMDNSGSMKEPAPGDSRPKYQVAREAVAEMLAATDSFAVGHPDFPIKVGLYQFASGVARLVDIQAYDREALRGALMRMPLPDGGTAIGEALDAARRDLYRAGVIRKYILVITDGENTSGRSPEEVAREIARRSEGAVRMHFVAFDVDAAKFAFVRDVRGEVLGAGNTVALRASLDSIYRGKILAEAMDAGERLAPSTDSSRSLRTSSDSSRAKKR
;
A
#
# COMPACT_ATOMS: atom_id res chain seq x y z
N MET A 1 -27.03 62.61 -33.76
CA MET A 1 -27.33 61.20 -34.06
C MET A 1 -28.13 60.62 -32.90
N SER A 2 -29.38 60.19 -33.15
CA SER A 2 -30.30 59.80 -32.08
C SER A 2 -29.98 58.38 -31.58
N ARG A 3 -30.27 58.14 -30.28
CA ARG A 3 -30.05 56.87 -29.59
C ARG A 3 -30.68 55.65 -30.31
N GLY A 4 -31.68 55.85 -31.15
CA GLY A 4 -32.35 54.82 -31.94
C GLY A 4 -31.55 54.28 -33.11
N SER A 5 -30.66 55.06 -33.72
CA SER A 5 -29.83 54.63 -34.86
C SER A 5 -28.69 53.69 -34.43
N ILE A 6 -28.20 53.79 -33.21
CA ILE A 6 -27.13 52.94 -32.70
C ILE A 6 -27.66 51.52 -32.36
N ILE A 7 -28.88 51.45 -31.82
CA ILE A 7 -29.51 50.17 -31.49
C ILE A 7 -29.87 49.37 -32.75
N LEU A 8 -30.31 50.04 -33.82
CA LEU A 8 -30.64 49.39 -35.06
C LEU A 8 -29.38 48.81 -35.75
N LEU A 9 -28.24 49.53 -35.69
CA LEU A 9 -26.97 49.01 -36.23
C LEU A 9 -26.43 47.80 -35.46
N LEU A 10 -26.58 47.77 -34.12
CA LEU A 10 -26.19 46.65 -33.30
C LEU A 10 -27.02 45.36 -33.57
N LEU A 11 -28.31 45.50 -33.82
CA LEU A 11 -29.20 44.36 -34.17
C LEU A 11 -28.88 43.81 -35.58
N ILE A 12 -28.50 44.64 -36.53
CA ILE A 12 -28.10 44.18 -37.87
C ILE A 12 -26.76 43.42 -37.81
N PHE A 13 -25.80 43.81 -36.99
CA PHE A 13 -24.57 43.07 -36.81
C PHE A 13 -24.75 41.72 -36.11
N LEU A 14 -25.69 41.64 -35.18
CA LEU A 14 -26.00 40.38 -34.47
C LEU A 14 -26.69 39.37 -35.41
N THR A 15 -27.55 39.77 -36.31
CA THR A 15 -28.20 38.87 -37.27
C THR A 15 -27.27 38.35 -38.34
N ILE A 16 -26.26 39.13 -38.76
CA ILE A 16 -25.25 38.71 -39.76
C ILE A 16 -24.27 37.69 -39.15
N ALA A 17 -23.98 37.77 -37.84
CA ALA A 17 -23.15 36.79 -37.14
C ALA A 17 -23.83 35.41 -36.98
N ILE A 18 -25.14 35.37 -36.83
CA ILE A 18 -25.89 34.11 -36.70
C ILE A 18 -26.07 33.42 -38.05
N ALA A 19 -26.21 34.18 -39.16
CA ALA A 19 -26.39 33.61 -40.50
C ALA A 19 -25.11 33.01 -41.14
N ARG A 20 -23.93 33.24 -40.56
CA ARG A 20 -22.65 32.63 -41.01
C ARG A 20 -22.25 31.32 -40.33
N CYS A 21 -23.02 30.87 -39.32
CA CYS A 21 -22.73 29.63 -38.59
C CYS A 21 -23.54 28.42 -39.06
N THR A 22 -24.41 28.54 -40.11
CA THR A 22 -25.27 27.44 -40.54
C THR A 22 -25.00 26.91 -41.94
N SER A 23 -23.83 27.13 -42.48
CA SER A 23 -23.47 26.57 -43.80
C SER A 23 -22.01 26.14 -43.81
N ARG A 24 -21.70 25.02 -43.14
CA ARG A 24 -20.52 24.22 -43.49
C ARG A 24 -20.65 22.79 -43.00
N ASP A 25 -20.70 21.92 -44.00
CA ASP A 25 -20.39 20.51 -43.97
C ASP A 25 -21.23 19.58 -43.05
N GLY A 26 -22.29 19.06 -43.67
CA GLY A 26 -22.69 17.68 -43.46
C GLY A 26 -21.52 16.77 -43.89
N GLN A 27 -20.74 16.34 -42.92
CA GLN A 27 -19.84 15.22 -43.10
C GLN A 27 -20.20 14.27 -42.00
N ASP A 28 -20.70 13.11 -42.42
CA ASP A 28 -21.08 11.98 -41.62
C ASP A 28 -20.00 11.72 -40.54
N ARG A 29 -20.24 12.25 -39.34
CA ARG A 29 -19.69 11.63 -38.14
C ARG A 29 -20.68 10.54 -37.77
N GLU A 30 -20.44 9.36 -38.32
CA GLU A 30 -20.87 8.16 -37.66
C GLU A 30 -20.63 8.36 -36.15
N ASP A 31 -21.72 8.37 -35.39
CA ASP A 31 -21.69 8.16 -33.96
C ASP A 31 -20.96 6.83 -33.73
N GLN A 32 -19.63 6.90 -33.59
CA GLN A 32 -18.91 5.88 -32.90
C GLN A 32 -19.43 5.96 -31.48
N ALA A 33 -20.53 5.25 -31.24
CA ALA A 33 -20.89 4.81 -29.92
C ALA A 33 -19.61 4.23 -29.33
N VAL A 34 -18.99 4.99 -28.40
CA VAL A 34 -17.94 4.47 -27.54
C VAL A 34 -18.59 3.32 -26.79
N THR A 35 -18.50 2.15 -27.38
CA THR A 35 -18.81 0.90 -26.69
C THR A 35 -17.77 0.81 -25.60
N THR A 36 -18.09 1.40 -24.46
CA THR A 36 -17.39 1.16 -23.21
C THR A 36 -17.54 -0.32 -22.95
N GLN A 37 -16.56 -1.12 -23.36
CA GLN A 37 -16.49 -2.51 -22.97
C GLN A 37 -16.50 -2.54 -21.44
N PRO A 38 -17.42 -3.27 -20.81
CA PRO A 38 -17.42 -3.39 -19.36
C PRO A 38 -16.14 -4.11 -18.95
N GLY A 39 -15.19 -3.35 -18.36
CA GLY A 39 -14.28 -3.88 -17.39
C GLY A 39 -12.92 -4.39 -17.82
N SER A 40 -12.07 -3.54 -18.38
CA SER A 40 -10.65 -3.64 -18.01
C SER A 40 -10.37 -2.49 -17.02
N GLU A 41 -10.58 -2.74 -15.72
CA GLU A 41 -10.06 -1.80 -14.71
C GLU A 41 -8.57 -1.62 -14.97
N GLU A 42 -8.16 -0.38 -15.19
CA GLU A 42 -6.76 -0.07 -15.45
C GLU A 42 -5.90 -0.53 -14.26
N LYS A 43 -4.87 -1.34 -14.54
CA LYS A 43 -3.96 -1.83 -13.52
C LYS A 43 -3.17 -0.67 -12.91
N TYR A 44 -2.81 -0.80 -11.63
CA TYR A 44 -1.91 0.15 -11.03
C TYR A 44 -0.52 0.04 -11.67
N GLN A 45 0.05 1.18 -12.00
CA GLN A 45 1.39 1.26 -12.56
C GLN A 45 2.37 1.81 -11.54
N SER A 46 3.55 1.21 -11.46
CA SER A 46 4.66 1.74 -10.66
C SER A 46 5.17 3.04 -11.25
N ALA A 47 5.65 3.95 -10.40
CA ALA A 47 6.22 5.23 -10.82
C ALA A 47 7.56 5.09 -11.56
N GLY A 48 8.13 3.88 -11.63
CA GLY A 48 9.40 3.55 -12.30
C GLY A 48 9.69 2.06 -12.22
N ASP A 49 10.90 1.67 -12.61
CA ASP A 49 11.36 0.29 -12.53
C ASP A 49 11.37 -0.19 -11.07
N GLU A 50 10.83 -1.39 -10.84
CA GLU A 50 10.81 -2.03 -9.54
C GLU A 50 12.03 -2.95 -9.37
N GLY A 51 12.85 -2.62 -8.36
CA GLY A 51 13.98 -3.45 -7.96
C GLY A 51 13.61 -4.50 -6.91
N LEU A 52 14.58 -5.38 -6.63
CA LEU A 52 14.50 -6.27 -5.47
C LEU A 52 14.28 -5.46 -4.20
N GLY A 53 13.46 -5.98 -3.30
CA GLY A 53 13.18 -5.34 -2.03
C GLY A 53 11.72 -5.49 -1.61
N ALA A 54 11.44 -5.04 -0.40
CA ALA A 54 10.09 -4.98 0.14
C ALA A 54 9.78 -3.60 0.71
N ALA A 55 8.53 -3.17 0.55
CA ALA A 55 8.00 -1.97 1.19
C ALA A 55 6.81 -2.34 2.08
N VAL A 56 6.81 -1.83 3.29
CA VAL A 56 5.77 -2.05 4.29
C VAL A 56 5.17 -0.71 4.70
N ALA A 57 3.87 -0.55 4.49
CA ALA A 57 3.09 0.53 5.07
C ALA A 57 2.46 0.04 6.38
N ILE A 58 2.91 0.55 7.52
CA ILE A 58 2.31 0.30 8.82
C ILE A 58 1.23 1.36 9.04
N VAL A 59 -0.02 0.91 9.22
CA VAL A 59 -1.21 1.75 9.25
C VAL A 59 -1.89 1.56 10.61
N MET A 60 -1.80 2.56 11.47
CA MET A 60 -2.26 2.49 12.86
C MET A 60 -3.55 3.26 13.08
N ASP A 61 -4.50 2.60 13.70
CA ASP A 61 -5.70 3.24 14.20
C ASP A 61 -5.36 4.25 15.31
N ASN A 62 -5.88 5.45 15.17
CA ASN A 62 -5.80 6.50 16.17
C ASN A 62 -7.19 7.13 16.39
N SER A 63 -8.26 6.32 16.21
CA SER A 63 -9.64 6.70 16.48
C SER A 63 -9.94 6.84 17.97
N GLY A 64 -11.10 7.38 18.30
CA GLY A 64 -11.47 7.68 19.68
C GLY A 64 -11.46 6.48 20.62
N SER A 65 -11.83 5.27 20.16
CA SER A 65 -11.83 4.02 20.91
C SER A 65 -10.45 3.59 21.40
N MET A 66 -9.40 3.98 20.69
CA MET A 66 -8.02 3.71 21.10
C MET A 66 -7.61 4.39 22.42
N LYS A 67 -8.42 5.33 22.96
CA LYS A 67 -8.22 5.90 24.31
C LYS A 67 -8.63 4.94 25.43
N GLU A 68 -9.44 3.95 25.13
CA GLU A 68 -9.92 3.00 26.13
C GLU A 68 -8.78 2.14 26.68
N PRO A 69 -8.91 1.65 27.93
CA PRO A 69 -7.93 0.74 28.50
C PRO A 69 -7.78 -0.53 27.65
N ALA A 70 -6.56 -0.99 27.44
CA ALA A 70 -6.33 -2.24 26.75
C ALA A 70 -6.75 -3.43 27.62
N PRO A 71 -7.36 -4.48 27.06
CA PRO A 71 -7.76 -5.65 27.84
C PRO A 71 -6.57 -6.29 28.57
N GLY A 72 -6.69 -6.43 29.89
CA GLY A 72 -5.64 -6.96 30.74
C GLY A 72 -4.47 -6.03 31.03
N ASP A 73 -4.60 -4.73 30.67
CA ASP A 73 -3.61 -3.68 30.92
C ASP A 73 -4.33 -2.40 31.38
N SER A 74 -3.69 -1.63 32.26
CA SER A 74 -4.24 -0.35 32.72
C SER A 74 -3.99 0.81 31.77
N ARG A 75 -3.10 0.61 30.80
CA ARG A 75 -2.74 1.60 29.79
C ARG A 75 -3.76 1.61 28.65
N PRO A 76 -3.98 2.77 28.01
CA PRO A 76 -4.86 2.85 26.86
C PRO A 76 -4.30 2.08 25.65
N LYS A 77 -5.20 1.56 24.82
CA LYS A 77 -4.89 0.76 23.62
C LYS A 77 -3.83 1.41 22.74
N TYR A 78 -3.92 2.73 22.51
CA TYR A 78 -2.96 3.44 21.66
C TYR A 78 -1.52 3.37 22.19
N GLN A 79 -1.31 3.43 23.51
CA GLN A 79 0.04 3.32 24.08
C GLN A 79 0.59 1.92 23.88
N VAL A 80 -0.23 0.92 24.21
CA VAL A 80 0.13 -0.50 24.02
C VAL A 80 0.44 -0.81 22.56
N ALA A 81 -0.38 -0.32 21.62
CA ALA A 81 -0.17 -0.54 20.20
C ALA A 81 1.13 0.11 19.68
N ARG A 82 1.42 1.34 20.10
CA ARG A 82 2.68 2.05 19.72
C ARG A 82 3.92 1.31 20.23
N GLU A 83 3.91 0.85 21.47
CA GLU A 83 5.01 0.07 22.02
C GLU A 83 5.17 -1.27 21.29
N ALA A 84 4.08 -2.00 21.05
CA ALA A 84 4.11 -3.27 20.35
C ALA A 84 4.66 -3.13 18.92
N VAL A 85 4.30 -2.06 18.20
CA VAL A 85 4.85 -1.76 16.88
C VAL A 85 6.33 -1.40 16.98
N ALA A 86 6.74 -0.59 17.96
CA ALA A 86 8.16 -0.24 18.16
C ALA A 86 9.03 -1.48 18.48
N GLU A 87 8.50 -2.45 19.26
CA GLU A 87 9.14 -3.72 19.53
C GLU A 87 9.21 -4.60 18.26
N MET A 88 8.12 -4.69 17.50
CA MET A 88 8.07 -5.43 16.24
C MET A 88 9.13 -4.94 15.24
N LEU A 89 9.33 -3.65 15.14
CA LEU A 89 10.31 -3.05 14.23
C LEU A 89 11.75 -3.47 14.52
N ALA A 90 12.06 -3.90 15.76
CA ALA A 90 13.39 -4.44 16.08
C ALA A 90 13.75 -5.69 15.26
N ALA A 91 12.77 -6.42 14.74
CA ALA A 91 13.00 -7.54 13.83
C ALA A 91 13.65 -7.10 12.51
N THR A 92 13.34 -5.89 12.05
CA THR A 92 13.91 -5.35 10.81
C THR A 92 15.40 -5.05 10.94
N ASP A 93 15.89 -4.71 12.14
CA ASP A 93 17.34 -4.50 12.38
C ASP A 93 18.12 -5.77 12.05
N SER A 94 17.67 -6.91 12.61
CA SER A 94 18.32 -8.21 12.35
C SER A 94 18.20 -8.62 10.89
N PHE A 95 17.04 -8.37 10.29
CA PHE A 95 16.81 -8.67 8.87
C PHE A 95 17.74 -7.86 7.97
N ALA A 96 17.81 -6.54 8.16
CA ALA A 96 18.64 -5.64 7.33
C ALA A 96 20.13 -5.98 7.43
N VAL A 97 20.60 -6.39 8.61
CA VAL A 97 22.01 -6.84 8.79
C VAL A 97 22.28 -8.15 8.05
N GLY A 98 21.32 -9.08 8.10
CA GLY A 98 21.46 -10.40 7.44
C GLY A 98 21.28 -10.36 5.91
N HIS A 99 20.64 -9.33 5.37
CA HIS A 99 20.26 -9.24 3.96
C HIS A 99 20.57 -7.85 3.39
N PRO A 100 21.84 -7.44 3.29
CA PRO A 100 22.24 -6.10 2.86
C PRO A 100 21.80 -5.79 1.41
N ASP A 101 21.70 -6.82 0.57
CA ASP A 101 21.32 -6.69 -0.85
C ASP A 101 19.79 -6.68 -1.08
N PHE A 102 19.01 -6.85 -0.01
CA PHE A 102 17.55 -6.83 -0.07
C PHE A 102 16.98 -5.67 0.75
N PRO A 103 16.78 -4.50 0.14
CA PRO A 103 16.33 -3.31 0.87
C PRO A 103 14.90 -3.47 1.40
N ILE A 104 14.73 -3.13 2.68
CA ILE A 104 13.43 -2.96 3.30
C ILE A 104 13.12 -1.47 3.42
N LYS A 105 11.96 -1.07 2.90
CA LYS A 105 11.40 0.28 3.04
C LYS A 105 10.19 0.23 3.97
N VAL A 106 10.09 1.17 4.89
CA VAL A 106 8.98 1.22 5.85
C VAL A 106 8.42 2.61 5.91
N GLY A 107 7.09 2.72 5.83
CA GLY A 107 6.34 3.94 6.09
C GLY A 107 5.41 3.77 7.26
N LEU A 108 5.07 4.87 7.94
CA LEU A 108 4.15 4.88 9.06
C LEU A 108 2.99 5.85 8.79
N TYR A 109 1.80 5.35 8.96
CA TYR A 109 0.53 6.07 8.80
C TYR A 109 -0.28 5.97 10.06
N GLN A 110 -1.06 7.01 10.35
CA GLN A 110 -2.17 6.93 11.29
C GLN A 110 -3.47 7.27 10.58
N PHE A 111 -4.56 6.71 11.06
CA PHE A 111 -5.90 7.10 10.63
C PHE A 111 -6.84 7.28 11.81
N ALA A 112 -7.80 8.16 11.62
CA ALA A 112 -8.96 8.39 12.46
C ALA A 112 -10.12 8.72 11.50
N SER A 113 -10.81 9.87 11.61
CA SER A 113 -11.75 10.34 10.58
C SER A 113 -11.06 10.69 9.25
N GLY A 114 -9.74 10.82 9.24
CA GLY A 114 -8.88 11.03 8.08
C GLY A 114 -7.55 10.31 8.23
N VAL A 115 -6.66 10.44 7.25
CA VAL A 115 -5.37 9.75 7.20
C VAL A 115 -4.23 10.74 7.26
N ALA A 116 -3.23 10.48 8.10
CA ALA A 116 -1.98 11.23 8.13
C ALA A 116 -0.79 10.30 7.93
N ARG A 117 0.11 10.70 7.05
CA ARG A 117 1.42 10.06 6.87
C ARG A 117 2.38 10.64 7.89
N LEU A 118 2.94 9.79 8.75
CA LEU A 118 3.88 10.18 9.81
C LEU A 118 5.33 10.01 9.35
N VAL A 119 5.59 8.96 8.56
CA VAL A 119 6.87 8.68 7.91
C VAL A 119 6.58 8.20 6.50
N ASP A 120 7.23 8.79 5.51
CA ASP A 120 7.17 8.33 4.12
C ASP A 120 7.73 6.91 3.99
N ILE A 121 7.30 6.17 2.96
CA ILE A 121 7.89 4.88 2.63
C ILE A 121 9.31 5.11 2.11
N GLN A 122 10.28 4.88 2.95
CA GLN A 122 11.71 5.10 2.69
C GLN A 122 12.55 3.95 3.24
N ALA A 123 13.85 3.94 2.96
CA ALA A 123 14.76 2.97 3.58
C ALA A 123 14.51 2.92 5.09
N TYR A 124 14.49 1.70 5.63
CA TYR A 124 14.19 1.50 7.05
C TYR A 124 15.10 2.34 7.94
N ASP A 125 14.47 3.16 8.77
CA ASP A 125 15.10 3.99 9.78
C ASP A 125 14.33 3.82 11.09
N ARG A 126 14.91 3.05 12.01
CA ARG A 126 14.30 2.72 13.30
C ARG A 126 14.04 3.97 14.14
N GLU A 127 14.98 4.89 14.18
CA GLU A 127 14.88 6.08 15.04
C GLU A 127 13.81 7.05 14.51
N ALA A 128 13.72 7.22 13.20
CA ALA A 128 12.67 8.02 12.58
C ALA A 128 11.28 7.44 12.88
N LEU A 129 11.10 6.12 12.70
CA LEU A 129 9.84 5.42 12.96
C LEU A 129 9.45 5.47 14.44
N ARG A 130 10.39 5.17 15.34
CA ARG A 130 10.17 5.23 16.78
C ARG A 130 9.82 6.65 17.23
N GLY A 131 10.56 7.64 16.75
CA GLY A 131 10.29 9.05 17.04
C GLY A 131 8.90 9.48 16.56
N ALA A 132 8.45 9.01 15.39
CA ALA A 132 7.13 9.29 14.87
C ALA A 132 6.03 8.62 15.72
N LEU A 133 6.20 7.34 16.12
CA LEU A 133 5.27 6.64 17.02
C LEU A 133 5.09 7.40 18.34
N MET A 134 6.16 7.90 18.93
CA MET A 134 6.11 8.63 20.20
C MET A 134 5.45 10.01 20.06
N ARG A 135 5.51 10.62 18.89
CA ARG A 135 4.90 11.95 18.60
C ARG A 135 3.49 11.87 18.02
N MET A 136 2.94 10.68 17.81
CA MET A 136 1.54 10.56 17.36
C MET A 136 0.61 11.34 18.29
N PRO A 137 -0.36 12.10 17.77
CA PRO A 137 -1.32 12.82 18.59
C PRO A 137 -2.16 11.85 19.44
N LEU A 138 -2.86 12.38 20.44
CA LEU A 138 -3.85 11.58 21.16
C LEU A 138 -4.95 11.11 20.20
N PRO A 139 -5.45 9.88 20.36
CA PRO A 139 -6.52 9.34 19.55
C PRO A 139 -7.76 10.24 19.58
N ASP A 140 -8.44 10.38 18.44
CA ASP A 140 -9.71 11.12 18.36
C ASP A 140 -10.45 10.80 17.06
N GLY A 141 -11.76 11.10 17.03
CA GLY A 141 -12.60 10.98 15.85
C GLY A 141 -13.01 9.54 15.49
N GLY A 142 -13.42 9.37 14.24
CA GLY A 142 -13.90 8.10 13.68
C GLY A 142 -12.77 7.20 13.15
N THR A 143 -13.14 6.25 12.29
CA THR A 143 -12.25 5.18 11.80
C THR A 143 -12.39 5.05 10.28
N ALA A 144 -11.44 5.61 9.52
CA ALA A 144 -11.44 5.65 8.04
C ALA A 144 -10.46 4.63 7.45
N ILE A 145 -10.71 3.34 7.63
CA ILE A 145 -9.81 2.24 7.19
C ILE A 145 -9.64 2.25 5.67
N GLY A 146 -10.73 2.40 4.91
CA GLY A 146 -10.69 2.39 3.45
C GLY A 146 -9.78 3.47 2.88
N GLU A 147 -9.86 4.69 3.42
CA GLU A 147 -9.00 5.82 3.03
C GLU A 147 -7.53 5.53 3.37
N ALA A 148 -7.27 4.89 4.51
CA ALA A 148 -5.93 4.53 4.93
C ALA A 148 -5.30 3.47 4.02
N LEU A 149 -6.05 2.46 3.61
CA LEU A 149 -5.62 1.46 2.64
C LEU A 149 -5.25 2.09 1.31
N ASP A 150 -6.09 3.00 0.79
CA ASP A 150 -5.82 3.65 -0.50
C ASP A 150 -4.62 4.61 -0.45
N ALA A 151 -4.45 5.34 0.67
CA ALA A 151 -3.28 6.19 0.87
C ALA A 151 -1.99 5.36 0.92
N ALA A 152 -1.96 4.27 1.70
CA ALA A 152 -0.83 3.36 1.79
C ALA A 152 -0.50 2.75 0.42
N ARG A 153 -1.51 2.27 -0.32
CA ARG A 153 -1.35 1.72 -1.66
C ARG A 153 -0.67 2.72 -2.60
N ARG A 154 -1.15 3.99 -2.66
CA ARG A 154 -0.56 5.01 -3.54
C ARG A 154 0.94 5.19 -3.32
N ASP A 155 1.36 5.19 -2.06
CA ASP A 155 2.77 5.41 -1.72
C ASP A 155 3.62 4.15 -1.94
N LEU A 156 3.06 2.96 -1.72
CA LEU A 156 3.72 1.68 -2.04
C LEU A 156 4.10 1.57 -3.52
N TYR A 157 3.26 2.10 -4.43
CA TYR A 157 3.58 2.11 -5.87
C TYR A 157 4.67 3.10 -6.25
N ARG A 158 5.04 4.02 -5.36
CA ARG A 158 6.17 4.95 -5.52
C ARG A 158 7.46 4.41 -4.88
N ALA A 159 7.36 3.32 -4.14
CA ALA A 159 8.51 2.79 -3.40
C ALA A 159 9.59 2.15 -4.29
N GLY A 160 9.29 1.79 -5.55
CA GLY A 160 10.24 1.21 -6.49
C GLY A 160 10.76 -0.17 -6.08
N VAL A 161 9.92 -0.99 -5.41
CA VAL A 161 10.24 -2.36 -5.01
C VAL A 161 9.09 -3.31 -5.31
N ILE A 162 9.44 -4.57 -5.58
CA ILE A 162 8.49 -5.60 -6.05
C ILE A 162 7.48 -5.99 -4.97
N ARG A 163 7.92 -6.19 -3.72
CA ARG A 163 7.06 -6.66 -2.63
C ARG A 163 6.43 -5.50 -1.89
N LYS A 164 5.12 -5.51 -1.78
CA LYS A 164 4.34 -4.43 -1.17
C LYS A 164 3.39 -4.98 -0.12
N TYR A 165 3.48 -4.45 1.10
CA TYR A 165 2.67 -4.90 2.22
C TYR A 165 1.99 -3.72 2.90
N ILE A 166 0.72 -3.93 3.29
CA ILE A 166 -0.02 -3.04 4.17
C ILE A 166 -0.30 -3.83 5.46
N LEU A 167 0.16 -3.33 6.59
CA LEU A 167 -0.11 -3.88 7.91
C LEU A 167 -1.00 -2.90 8.67
N VAL A 168 -2.26 -3.28 8.89
CA VAL A 168 -3.25 -2.48 9.63
C VAL A 168 -3.36 -2.99 11.06
N ILE A 169 -3.33 -2.06 12.02
CA ILE A 169 -3.63 -2.31 13.43
C ILE A 169 -4.84 -1.46 13.80
N THR A 170 -5.94 -2.07 14.20
CA THR A 170 -7.20 -1.38 14.50
C THR A 170 -7.96 -2.07 15.63
N ASP A 171 -8.70 -1.30 16.43
CA ASP A 171 -9.60 -1.78 17.46
C ASP A 171 -11.09 -1.57 17.12
N GLY A 172 -11.38 -1.15 15.88
CA GLY A 172 -12.74 -0.79 15.47
C GLY A 172 -13.08 -1.07 14.01
N GLU A 173 -14.37 -0.99 13.72
CA GLU A 173 -14.91 -1.06 12.37
C GLU A 173 -14.81 0.29 11.67
N ASN A 174 -14.89 0.28 10.33
CA ASN A 174 -14.94 1.51 9.55
C ASN A 174 -16.20 2.33 9.88
N THR A 175 -16.02 3.56 10.30
CA THR A 175 -17.12 4.49 10.63
C THR A 175 -17.18 5.69 9.70
N SER A 176 -16.18 5.88 8.84
CA SER A 176 -16.11 7.00 7.91
C SER A 176 -15.35 6.64 6.65
N GLY A 177 -15.62 7.37 5.57
CA GLY A 177 -15.00 7.19 4.27
C GLY A 177 -15.48 5.94 3.54
N ARG A 178 -14.67 5.46 2.59
CA ARG A 178 -14.97 4.30 1.74
C ARG A 178 -14.97 2.99 2.52
N SER A 179 -15.76 2.04 2.06
CA SER A 179 -15.73 0.68 2.61
C SER A 179 -14.33 0.06 2.48
N PRO A 180 -13.71 -0.43 3.57
CA PRO A 180 -12.42 -1.09 3.50
C PRO A 180 -12.45 -2.38 2.67
N GLU A 181 -13.58 -3.07 2.65
CA GLU A 181 -13.79 -4.26 1.83
C GLU A 181 -13.76 -3.94 0.33
N GLU A 182 -14.45 -2.87 -0.10
CA GLU A 182 -14.44 -2.43 -1.49
C GLU A 182 -13.04 -1.99 -1.91
N VAL A 183 -12.36 -1.19 -1.08
CA VAL A 183 -11.01 -0.72 -1.34
C VAL A 183 -10.01 -1.88 -1.39
N ALA A 184 -10.11 -2.83 -0.47
CA ALA A 184 -9.23 -4.01 -0.46
C ALA A 184 -9.40 -4.85 -1.72
N ARG A 185 -10.65 -5.09 -2.15
CA ARG A 185 -10.94 -5.81 -3.40
C ARG A 185 -10.41 -5.06 -4.62
N GLU A 186 -10.60 -3.74 -4.68
CA GLU A 186 -10.05 -2.89 -5.74
C GLU A 186 -8.52 -2.99 -5.79
N ILE A 187 -7.85 -2.87 -4.64
CA ILE A 187 -6.40 -2.99 -4.54
C ILE A 187 -5.94 -4.37 -5.05
N ALA A 188 -6.57 -5.45 -4.58
CA ALA A 188 -6.20 -6.81 -4.98
C ALA A 188 -6.35 -7.06 -6.48
N ARG A 189 -7.46 -6.61 -7.08
CA ARG A 189 -7.70 -6.75 -8.52
C ARG A 189 -6.71 -5.95 -9.34
N ARG A 190 -6.57 -4.65 -9.06
CA ARG A 190 -5.74 -3.74 -9.85
C ARG A 190 -4.25 -3.95 -9.63
N SER A 191 -3.84 -4.53 -8.51
CA SER A 191 -2.46 -4.91 -8.24
C SER A 191 -2.11 -6.32 -8.69
N GLU A 192 -3.08 -7.08 -9.19
CA GLU A 192 -2.93 -8.51 -9.49
C GLU A 192 -2.36 -9.31 -8.30
N GLY A 193 -2.64 -8.85 -7.06
CA GLY A 193 -2.15 -9.44 -5.83
C GLY A 193 -0.71 -9.06 -5.46
N ALA A 194 -0.11 -8.06 -6.14
CA ALA A 194 1.22 -7.58 -5.79
C ALA A 194 1.25 -6.81 -4.45
N VAL A 195 0.11 -6.25 -4.02
CA VAL A 195 -0.05 -5.65 -2.69
C VAL A 195 -0.74 -6.65 -1.78
N ARG A 196 -0.08 -7.04 -0.70
CA ARG A 196 -0.65 -7.92 0.34
C ARG A 196 -1.08 -7.10 1.55
N MET A 197 -2.23 -7.46 2.10
CA MET A 197 -2.82 -6.74 3.24
C MET A 197 -2.94 -7.68 4.43
N HIS A 198 -2.47 -7.23 5.58
CA HIS A 198 -2.55 -7.97 6.84
C HIS A 198 -3.20 -7.08 7.89
N PHE A 199 -4.06 -7.67 8.71
CA PHE A 199 -4.77 -6.97 9.77
C PHE A 199 -4.50 -7.60 11.13
N VAL A 200 -4.27 -6.78 12.13
CA VAL A 200 -4.31 -7.14 13.54
C VAL A 200 -5.52 -6.46 14.17
N ALA A 201 -6.52 -7.27 14.49
CA ALA A 201 -7.77 -6.85 15.15
C ALA A 201 -7.53 -6.82 16.67
N PHE A 202 -7.26 -5.64 17.24
CA PHE A 202 -6.94 -5.46 18.63
C PHE A 202 -8.21 -5.14 19.43
N ASP A 203 -8.61 -6.02 20.35
CA ASP A 203 -9.83 -5.86 21.14
C ASP A 203 -11.12 -5.73 20.32
N VAL A 204 -11.13 -6.34 19.16
CA VAL A 204 -12.29 -6.41 18.26
C VAL A 204 -12.34 -7.78 17.58
N ASP A 205 -13.52 -8.24 17.24
CA ASP A 205 -13.68 -9.53 16.55
C ASP A 205 -13.02 -9.50 15.16
N ALA A 206 -12.02 -10.36 14.97
CA ALA A 206 -11.32 -10.52 13.71
C ALA A 206 -12.23 -10.94 12.54
N ALA A 207 -13.41 -11.53 12.81
CA ALA A 207 -14.39 -11.88 11.79
C ALA A 207 -14.93 -10.65 11.03
N LYS A 208 -14.92 -9.47 11.64
CA LYS A 208 -15.31 -8.21 11.00
C LYS A 208 -14.40 -7.81 9.82
N PHE A 209 -13.20 -8.36 9.78
CA PHE A 209 -12.22 -8.15 8.72
C PHE A 209 -12.02 -9.38 7.84
N ALA A 210 -12.97 -10.31 7.80
CA ALA A 210 -12.88 -11.55 7.03
C ALA A 210 -12.60 -11.30 5.52
N PHE A 211 -13.07 -10.17 4.98
CA PHE A 211 -12.81 -9.75 3.59
C PHE A 211 -11.31 -9.72 3.22
N VAL A 212 -10.43 -9.54 4.19
CA VAL A 212 -8.97 -9.51 3.96
C VAL A 212 -8.48 -10.88 3.47
N ARG A 213 -9.12 -11.98 3.93
CA ARG A 213 -8.79 -13.34 3.47
C ARG A 213 -9.22 -13.58 2.02
N ASP A 214 -10.31 -12.94 1.58
CA ASP A 214 -10.79 -13.05 0.19
C ASP A 214 -9.79 -12.43 -0.81
N VAL A 215 -8.97 -11.50 -0.34
CA VAL A 215 -7.91 -10.86 -1.11
C VAL A 215 -6.51 -11.41 -0.79
N ARG A 216 -6.42 -12.65 -0.32
CA ARG A 216 -5.17 -13.37 0.04
C ARG A 216 -4.35 -12.70 1.14
N GLY A 217 -4.99 -11.90 1.99
CA GLY A 217 -4.40 -11.34 3.18
C GLY A 217 -4.62 -12.21 4.41
N GLU A 218 -4.15 -11.75 5.56
CA GLU A 218 -4.30 -12.45 6.84
C GLU A 218 -4.89 -11.51 7.89
N VAL A 219 -5.76 -12.05 8.72
CA VAL A 219 -6.32 -11.36 9.87
C VAL A 219 -6.04 -12.17 11.11
N LEU A 220 -5.39 -11.56 12.09
CA LEU A 220 -5.17 -12.12 13.42
C LEU A 220 -5.90 -11.28 14.47
N GLY A 221 -6.60 -11.96 15.37
CA GLY A 221 -7.21 -11.34 16.53
C GLY A 221 -6.20 -11.16 17.67
N ALA A 222 -6.34 -10.09 18.42
CA ALA A 222 -5.52 -9.76 19.58
C ALA A 222 -6.40 -9.26 20.73
N GLY A 223 -6.92 -10.17 21.54
CA GLY A 223 -7.83 -9.86 22.65
C GLY A 223 -7.16 -9.28 23.89
N ASN A 224 -5.84 -9.09 23.90
CA ASN A 224 -5.07 -8.46 24.99
C ASN A 224 -3.68 -8.04 24.50
N THR A 225 -2.92 -7.37 25.36
CA THR A 225 -1.57 -6.87 25.08
C THR A 225 -0.58 -7.96 24.66
N VAL A 226 -0.62 -9.14 25.28
CA VAL A 226 0.27 -10.27 24.93
C VAL A 226 -0.07 -10.83 23.56
N ALA A 227 -1.35 -11.02 23.29
CA ALA A 227 -1.83 -11.48 21.99
C ALA A 227 -1.52 -10.46 20.89
N LEU A 228 -1.59 -9.14 21.16
CA LEU A 228 -1.21 -8.11 20.20
C LEU A 228 0.25 -8.25 19.75
N ARG A 229 1.19 -8.37 20.70
CA ARG A 229 2.60 -8.58 20.38
C ARG A 229 2.83 -9.86 19.60
N ALA A 230 2.21 -10.96 20.01
CA ALA A 230 2.31 -12.24 19.31
C ALA A 230 1.75 -12.18 17.88
N SER A 231 0.60 -11.54 17.67
CA SER A 231 -0.01 -11.38 16.35
C SER A 231 0.83 -10.49 15.44
N LEU A 232 1.38 -9.39 15.95
CA LEU A 232 2.29 -8.53 15.20
C LEU A 232 3.57 -9.27 14.80
N ASP A 233 4.20 -9.99 15.74
CA ASP A 233 5.40 -10.78 15.45
C ASP A 233 5.13 -11.88 14.42
N SER A 234 4.01 -12.60 14.56
CA SER A 234 3.60 -13.64 13.60
C SER A 234 3.42 -13.10 12.18
N ILE A 235 2.72 -11.98 12.02
CA ILE A 235 2.54 -11.38 10.68
C ILE A 235 3.86 -10.79 10.18
N TYR A 236 4.53 -9.99 10.98
CA TYR A 236 5.67 -9.22 10.50
C TYR A 236 6.88 -10.12 10.20
N ARG A 237 7.31 -10.93 11.16
CA ARG A 237 8.41 -11.88 10.96
C ARG A 237 7.99 -13.09 10.15
N GLY A 238 6.87 -13.71 10.55
CA GLY A 238 6.43 -14.99 10.00
C GLY A 238 5.87 -14.90 8.58
N LYS A 239 5.44 -13.72 8.14
CA LYS A 239 4.91 -13.52 6.79
C LYS A 239 5.73 -12.49 6.00
N ILE A 240 5.74 -11.23 6.47
CA ILE A 240 6.29 -10.12 5.68
C ILE A 240 7.80 -10.30 5.46
N LEU A 241 8.58 -10.46 6.53
CA LEU A 241 10.03 -10.64 6.40
C LEU A 241 10.39 -12.00 5.80
N ALA A 242 9.69 -13.09 6.17
CA ALA A 242 9.94 -14.41 5.61
C ALA A 242 9.68 -14.47 4.10
N GLU A 243 8.58 -13.89 3.61
CA GLU A 243 8.30 -13.80 2.17
C GLU A 243 9.29 -12.90 1.43
N ALA A 244 9.78 -11.86 2.10
CA ALA A 244 10.84 -11.02 1.57
C ALA A 244 12.14 -11.81 1.36
N MET A 245 12.52 -12.68 2.33
CA MET A 245 13.67 -13.57 2.23
C MET A 245 13.56 -14.54 1.06
N ASP A 246 12.45 -15.28 0.96
CA ASP A 246 12.21 -16.25 -0.12
C ASP A 246 12.35 -15.62 -1.52
N ALA A 247 11.98 -14.35 -1.66
CA ALA A 247 12.13 -13.64 -2.92
C ALA A 247 13.59 -13.30 -3.23
N GLY A 248 14.39 -12.95 -2.23
CA GLY A 248 15.81 -12.67 -2.37
C GLY A 248 16.59 -13.92 -2.79
N GLU A 249 16.34 -15.06 -2.15
CA GLU A 249 17.03 -16.32 -2.46
C GLU A 249 16.72 -16.84 -3.87
N ARG A 250 15.47 -16.73 -4.35
CA ARG A 250 15.09 -17.18 -5.70
C ARG A 250 15.67 -16.34 -6.83
N LEU A 251 16.08 -15.11 -6.55
CA LEU A 251 16.59 -14.17 -7.54
C LEU A 251 18.12 -13.99 -7.43
N ALA A 252 18.75 -14.55 -6.41
CA ALA A 252 20.19 -14.60 -6.33
C ALA A 252 20.74 -15.46 -7.49
N PRO A 253 21.74 -14.96 -8.27
CA PRO A 253 22.35 -15.78 -9.34
C PRO A 253 22.93 -17.05 -8.74
N SER A 254 22.55 -18.21 -9.27
CA SER A 254 23.09 -19.50 -8.82
C SER A 254 24.60 -19.51 -9.00
N THR A 255 25.34 -19.50 -7.91
CA THR A 255 26.81 -19.56 -7.87
C THR A 255 27.38 -20.94 -8.24
N ASP A 256 26.61 -21.78 -8.93
CA ASP A 256 26.99 -23.17 -9.28
C ASP A 256 27.42 -23.34 -10.75
N SER A 257 28.22 -22.38 -11.27
CA SER A 257 28.84 -22.52 -12.60
C SER A 257 30.35 -22.72 -12.57
N SER A 258 30.99 -22.99 -11.41
CA SER A 258 32.44 -23.09 -11.31
C SER A 258 32.98 -24.50 -10.96
N ARG A 259 32.15 -25.55 -11.01
CA ARG A 259 32.59 -26.90 -10.63
C ARG A 259 32.67 -27.92 -11.77
N SER A 260 32.44 -27.57 -13.04
CA SER A 260 32.47 -28.52 -14.15
C SER A 260 33.65 -28.39 -15.12
N LEU A 261 34.71 -27.61 -14.81
CA LEU A 261 35.87 -27.44 -15.70
C LEU A 261 37.20 -27.96 -15.13
N ARG A 262 37.20 -28.90 -14.17
CA ARG A 262 38.43 -29.51 -13.67
C ARG A 262 38.39 -31.04 -13.62
N THR A 263 37.97 -31.70 -14.70
CA THR A 263 38.22 -33.17 -14.86
C THR A 263 38.25 -33.55 -16.32
N SER A 264 39.12 -32.93 -17.13
CA SER A 264 39.46 -33.49 -18.47
C SER A 264 40.84 -33.00 -18.97
N SER A 265 41.87 -33.16 -18.14
CA SER A 265 43.26 -33.05 -18.64
C SER A 265 44.20 -33.81 -17.73
N ASP A 266 44.03 -35.15 -17.64
CA ASP A 266 45.13 -36.03 -17.25
C ASP A 266 44.81 -37.48 -17.62
N SER A 267 44.88 -37.79 -18.91
CA SER A 267 44.88 -39.21 -19.39
C SER A 267 45.49 -39.32 -20.78
N SER A 268 46.72 -38.86 -20.93
CA SER A 268 47.53 -39.23 -22.13
C SER A 268 49.01 -39.02 -21.88
N ARG A 269 49.60 -39.81 -20.96
CA ARG A 269 51.05 -40.01 -20.94
C ARG A 269 51.46 -41.24 -20.12
N ALA A 270 51.19 -42.41 -20.63
CA ALA A 270 51.87 -43.64 -20.20
C ALA A 270 51.66 -44.75 -21.22
N LYS A 271 52.36 -44.70 -22.38
CA LYS A 271 52.71 -45.87 -23.14
C LYS A 271 53.84 -45.58 -24.12
N LYS A 272 55.07 -45.66 -23.64
CA LYS A 272 56.28 -46.07 -24.39
C LYS A 272 57.45 -46.15 -23.42
N ARG A 273 57.67 -47.29 -22.90
CA ARG A 273 58.93 -48.06 -22.87
C ARG A 273 58.68 -49.30 -22.04
#